data_b0e5094a72f8f3adb5a89fd9f5ae75b2
#
_entry.id   b0e5094a72f8f3adb5a89fd9f5ae75b2
#
_cell.length_a   1.000
_cell.length_b   1.000
_cell.length_c   1.000
_cell.angle_alpha   90.00
_cell.angle_beta   90.00
_cell.angle_gamma   90.00
#
_symmetry.space_group_name_H-M   'P 1'
#
loop_
_entity.id
_entity.type
_entity.pdbx_description
1 polymer ?
#
loop_
_entity_poly.entity_id
_entity_poly.type
_entity_poly.pdbx_seq_one_letter_code
_entity_poly.pdbx_strand_id
1 'polypeptide(L)'
;FTLVTNAGEKEVLYSFTAVKETVDTSLGKADNLFHFTNLVQVNKEEAVSLYRSDKFKKIFLQGDDVLNNLYDVLYDRENVYESMEEFLIAIKKKSALTFSVDNNIRDYNIDGANEKDSIIIEKNGWGYIKLDVQCEAPFIKMKRGIITSDDFIGDVYELDYIIDDKLLHGGNNYAYIIISSYSHQEVIEITINGKEIVNDSG
;
A
#
# COMPACT_ATOMS: atom_id res chain seq x y z
N PHE A 1 0.81 6.97 -51.39
CA PHE A 1 1.24 7.98 -52.34
C PHE A 1 1.15 7.38 -53.74
N THR A 2 0.98 8.23 -54.72
CA THR A 2 0.85 7.84 -56.14
C THR A 2 2.19 7.97 -56.83
N LEU A 3 2.65 6.90 -57.47
CA LEU A 3 3.88 6.91 -58.28
C LEU A 3 3.49 7.03 -59.75
N VAL A 4 3.88 8.11 -60.39
CA VAL A 4 3.67 8.35 -61.82
C VAL A 4 4.89 7.87 -62.56
N THR A 5 4.75 6.93 -63.48
CA THR A 5 5.81 6.41 -64.33
C THR A 5 5.43 6.56 -65.80
N ASN A 6 6.40 6.40 -66.71
CA ASN A 6 6.15 6.43 -68.17
C ASN A 6 5.21 5.33 -68.69
N ALA A 7 4.82 4.42 -67.82
CA ALA A 7 3.88 3.33 -68.11
C ALA A 7 2.43 3.55 -67.61
N GLY A 8 2.13 4.80 -67.15
CA GLY A 8 0.85 5.19 -66.58
C GLY A 8 0.84 5.27 -65.06
N GLU A 9 -0.26 5.77 -64.49
CA GLU A 9 -0.48 5.81 -63.03
C GLU A 9 -0.68 4.39 -62.49
N LYS A 10 0.14 4.07 -61.49
CA LYS A 10 -0.02 2.86 -60.71
C LYS A 10 -0.19 3.23 -59.27
N GLU A 11 -1.36 2.92 -58.70
CA GLU A 11 -1.59 3.11 -57.29
C GLU A 11 -0.95 1.94 -56.50
N VAL A 12 0.04 2.24 -55.70
CA VAL A 12 0.70 1.26 -54.83
C VAL A 12 0.23 1.49 -53.39
N LEU A 13 -0.64 0.64 -52.94
CA LEU A 13 -1.11 0.60 -51.54
C LEU A 13 -0.04 -0.07 -50.66
N TYR A 14 0.65 0.73 -49.86
CA TYR A 14 1.50 0.21 -48.81
C TYR A 14 0.67 0.13 -47.50
N SER A 15 0.38 -1.06 -47.04
CA SER A 15 -0.13 -1.25 -45.67
C SER A 15 1.06 -1.40 -44.72
N PHE A 16 1.31 -0.38 -43.90
CA PHE A 16 2.20 -0.52 -42.78
C PHE A 16 1.45 -1.11 -41.61
N THR A 17 1.69 -2.38 -41.31
CA THR A 17 1.30 -2.93 -40.04
C THR A 17 2.38 -2.50 -39.02
N ALA A 18 2.06 -1.53 -38.20
CA ALA A 18 2.94 -1.17 -37.08
C ALA A 18 2.99 -2.40 -36.14
N VAL A 19 4.14 -3.04 -36.07
CA VAL A 19 4.36 -4.12 -35.11
C VAL A 19 4.35 -3.48 -33.74
N LYS A 20 3.33 -3.81 -32.92
CA LYS A 20 3.22 -3.33 -31.56
C LYS A 20 4.38 -3.89 -30.74
N GLU A 21 5.13 -3.01 -30.10
CA GLU A 21 6.23 -3.45 -29.23
C GLU A 21 5.66 -4.19 -28.00
N THR A 22 6.31 -5.28 -27.65
CA THR A 22 5.98 -6.12 -26.51
C THR A 22 7.21 -6.37 -25.67
N VAL A 23 7.00 -6.72 -24.42
CA VAL A 23 8.05 -7.21 -23.51
C VAL A 23 7.67 -8.60 -23.01
N ASP A 24 8.65 -9.50 -22.95
CA ASP A 24 8.47 -10.82 -22.37
C ASP A 24 8.48 -10.71 -20.83
N THR A 25 7.51 -11.33 -20.20
CA THR A 25 7.36 -11.41 -18.74
C THR A 25 7.10 -12.84 -18.30
N SER A 26 7.15 -13.10 -17.00
CA SER A 26 6.78 -14.40 -16.39
C SER A 26 5.34 -14.83 -16.72
N LEU A 27 4.47 -13.88 -17.09
CA LEU A 27 3.08 -14.15 -17.52
C LEU A 27 2.89 -14.20 -19.03
N GLY A 28 3.99 -14.15 -19.81
CA GLY A 28 3.98 -14.08 -21.26
C GLY A 28 4.23 -12.66 -21.78
N LYS A 29 3.85 -12.40 -23.04
CA LYS A 29 4.06 -11.09 -23.66
C LYS A 29 3.13 -10.04 -23.11
N ALA A 30 3.70 -8.91 -22.68
CA ALA A 30 2.96 -7.76 -22.21
C ALA A 30 3.15 -6.55 -23.15
N ASP A 31 2.06 -5.84 -23.45
CA ASP A 31 2.02 -4.73 -24.40
C ASP A 31 1.03 -3.62 -24.00
N ASN A 32 0.40 -3.73 -22.84
CA ASN A 32 -0.60 -2.77 -22.37
C ASN A 32 -0.67 -2.76 -20.83
N LEU A 33 -1.35 -1.74 -20.29
CA LEU A 33 -1.47 -1.54 -18.85
C LEU A 33 -2.29 -2.63 -18.13
N PHE A 34 -3.15 -3.36 -18.84
CA PHE A 34 -3.86 -4.50 -18.26
C PHE A 34 -2.88 -5.66 -17.96
N HIS A 35 -2.00 -5.98 -18.94
CA HIS A 35 -0.94 -6.98 -18.73
C HIS A 35 0.03 -6.58 -17.62
N PHE A 36 0.41 -5.29 -17.57
CA PHE A 36 1.23 -4.77 -16.50
C PHE A 36 0.55 -4.90 -15.12
N THR A 37 -0.74 -4.56 -15.02
CA THR A 37 -1.49 -4.70 -13.77
C THR A 37 -1.54 -6.14 -13.28
N ASN A 38 -1.73 -7.10 -14.17
CA ASN A 38 -1.68 -8.53 -13.83
C ASN A 38 -0.28 -8.93 -13.33
N LEU A 39 0.78 -8.40 -13.95
CA LEU A 39 2.14 -8.65 -13.50
C LEU A 39 2.38 -8.11 -12.09
N VAL A 40 1.92 -6.89 -11.79
CA VAL A 40 2.02 -6.30 -10.43
C VAL A 40 1.35 -7.19 -9.39
N GLN A 41 0.22 -7.79 -9.73
CA GLN A 41 -0.52 -8.67 -8.81
C GLN A 41 0.20 -9.99 -8.54
N VAL A 42 0.87 -10.55 -9.53
CA VAL A 42 1.44 -11.91 -9.47
C VAL A 42 2.93 -11.90 -9.14
N ASN A 43 3.68 -10.94 -9.68
CA ASN A 43 5.14 -10.85 -9.54
C ASN A 43 5.57 -9.37 -9.43
N LYS A 44 5.45 -8.85 -8.21
CA LYS A 44 5.71 -7.42 -7.94
C LYS A 44 7.15 -7.00 -8.22
N GLU A 45 8.13 -7.86 -8.00
CA GLU A 45 9.55 -7.57 -8.23
C GLU A 45 9.85 -7.40 -9.73
N GLU A 46 9.31 -8.29 -10.56
CA GLU A 46 9.41 -8.16 -12.01
C GLU A 46 8.67 -6.91 -12.51
N ALA A 47 7.49 -6.63 -11.95
CA ALA A 47 6.73 -5.43 -12.26
C ALA A 47 7.50 -4.15 -11.90
N VAL A 48 8.16 -4.11 -10.74
CA VAL A 48 9.03 -2.99 -10.33
C VAL A 48 10.18 -2.81 -11.32
N SER A 49 10.86 -3.88 -11.70
CA SER A 49 11.96 -3.84 -12.66
C SER A 49 11.49 -3.29 -14.00
N LEU A 50 10.30 -3.69 -14.44
CA LEU A 50 9.69 -3.22 -15.68
C LEU A 50 9.24 -1.77 -15.58
N TYR A 51 8.59 -1.37 -14.47
CA TYR A 51 8.14 -0.01 -14.18
C TYR A 51 9.30 0.99 -14.20
N ARG A 52 10.48 0.58 -13.70
CA ARG A 52 11.71 1.40 -13.68
C ARG A 52 12.51 1.34 -14.98
N SER A 53 12.13 0.52 -15.94
CA SER A 53 12.87 0.37 -17.21
C SER A 53 12.52 1.45 -18.23
N ASP A 54 13.47 1.74 -19.13
CA ASP A 54 13.25 2.65 -20.27
C ASP A 54 12.14 2.17 -21.21
N LYS A 55 11.78 0.88 -21.13
CA LYS A 55 10.73 0.28 -21.95
C LYS A 55 9.33 0.62 -21.47
N PHE A 56 9.16 0.99 -20.20
CA PHE A 56 7.82 1.18 -19.61
C PHE A 56 7.00 2.23 -20.35
N LYS A 57 7.54 3.45 -20.49
CA LYS A 57 6.85 4.54 -21.21
C LYS A 57 6.52 4.14 -22.65
N LYS A 58 7.50 3.52 -23.33
CA LYS A 58 7.39 3.18 -24.75
C LYS A 58 6.31 2.14 -25.03
N ILE A 59 6.24 1.10 -24.20
CA ILE A 59 5.35 -0.06 -24.42
C ILE A 59 3.97 0.19 -23.80
N PHE A 60 3.91 0.70 -22.56
CA PHE A 60 2.68 0.76 -21.79
C PHE A 60 1.96 2.11 -21.85
N LEU A 61 2.71 3.22 -22.02
CA LEU A 61 2.11 4.56 -22.09
C LEU A 61 1.92 5.06 -23.54
N GLN A 62 2.62 4.48 -24.51
CA GLN A 62 2.40 4.63 -25.95
C GLN A 62 2.26 6.09 -26.42
N GLY A 63 3.01 7.02 -25.81
CA GLY A 63 2.97 8.44 -26.16
C GLY A 63 1.75 9.21 -25.64
N ASP A 64 0.94 8.64 -24.76
CA ASP A 64 -0.13 9.36 -24.06
C ASP A 64 0.48 10.37 -23.09
N ASP A 65 0.31 11.68 -23.39
CA ASP A 65 0.91 12.76 -22.62
C ASP A 65 0.41 12.82 -21.17
N VAL A 66 -0.86 12.47 -20.93
CA VAL A 66 -1.44 12.47 -19.57
C VAL A 66 -0.81 11.36 -18.74
N LEU A 67 -0.71 10.15 -19.30
CA LEU A 67 -0.09 9.01 -18.63
C LEU A 67 1.41 9.23 -18.43
N ASN A 68 2.12 9.81 -19.40
CA ASN A 68 3.53 10.13 -19.28
C ASN A 68 3.79 11.15 -18.16
N ASN A 69 3.01 12.23 -18.11
CA ASN A 69 3.12 13.23 -17.04
C ASN A 69 2.84 12.65 -15.67
N LEU A 70 1.78 11.83 -15.52
CA LEU A 70 1.47 11.14 -14.27
C LEU A 70 2.62 10.23 -13.83
N TYR A 71 3.14 9.43 -14.75
CA TYR A 71 4.26 8.53 -14.48
C TYR A 71 5.49 9.32 -14.03
N ASP A 72 5.84 10.42 -14.70
CA ASP A 72 7.02 11.23 -14.39
C ASP A 72 6.92 11.86 -12.98
N VAL A 73 5.75 12.35 -12.60
CA VAL A 73 5.52 12.87 -11.24
C VAL A 73 5.70 11.80 -10.17
N LEU A 74 5.31 10.56 -10.45
CA LEU A 74 5.38 9.45 -9.50
C LEU A 74 6.73 8.73 -9.51
N TYR A 75 7.47 8.79 -10.62
CA TYR A 75 8.71 8.03 -10.83
C TYR A 75 9.81 8.34 -9.82
N ASP A 76 9.93 9.61 -9.43
CA ASP A 76 10.99 10.09 -8.54
C ASP A 76 10.71 9.84 -7.05
N ARG A 77 9.58 9.21 -6.72
CA ARG A 77 9.30 8.87 -5.33
C ARG A 77 10.28 7.84 -4.79
N GLU A 78 10.65 8.02 -3.53
CA GLU A 78 11.59 7.15 -2.82
C GLU A 78 11.11 5.68 -2.80
N ASN A 79 9.82 5.49 -2.53
CA ASN A 79 9.22 4.16 -2.49
C ASN A 79 8.55 3.82 -3.82
N VAL A 80 9.19 2.93 -4.58
CA VAL A 80 8.69 2.49 -5.89
C VAL A 80 7.37 1.72 -5.80
N TYR A 81 7.12 1.00 -4.71
CA TYR A 81 5.85 0.27 -4.52
C TYR A 81 4.69 1.25 -4.33
N GLU A 82 4.88 2.31 -3.55
CA GLU A 82 3.89 3.38 -3.40
C GLU A 82 3.65 4.09 -4.73
N SER A 83 4.73 4.42 -5.45
CA SER A 83 4.66 5.03 -6.77
C SER A 83 3.82 4.22 -7.75
N MET A 84 4.08 2.92 -7.83
CA MET A 84 3.38 2.00 -8.72
C MET A 84 1.92 1.80 -8.30
N GLU A 85 1.63 1.72 -7.00
CA GLU A 85 0.27 1.66 -6.47
C GLU A 85 -0.53 2.90 -6.85
N GLU A 86 0.00 4.09 -6.59
CA GLU A 86 -0.68 5.34 -6.91
C GLU A 86 -0.90 5.50 -8.41
N PHE A 87 0.07 5.08 -9.22
CA PHE A 87 -0.08 5.08 -10.67
C PHE A 87 -1.27 4.22 -11.10
N LEU A 88 -1.35 2.96 -10.63
CA LEU A 88 -2.43 2.04 -10.99
C LEU A 88 -3.81 2.52 -10.51
N ILE A 89 -3.87 3.14 -9.33
CA ILE A 89 -5.10 3.71 -8.78
C ILE A 89 -5.54 4.92 -9.63
N ALA A 90 -4.62 5.82 -9.95
CA ALA A 90 -4.89 7.03 -10.73
C ALA A 90 -5.43 6.70 -12.14
N ILE A 91 -4.89 5.67 -12.78
CA ILE A 91 -5.36 5.19 -14.09
C ILE A 91 -6.55 4.22 -14.00
N LYS A 92 -7.13 4.05 -12.82
CA LYS A 92 -8.30 3.20 -12.54
C LYS A 92 -8.12 1.72 -12.92
N LYS A 93 -6.90 1.19 -12.81
CA LYS A 93 -6.59 -0.23 -13.02
C LYS A 93 -6.73 -1.04 -11.75
N LYS A 94 -6.76 -0.39 -10.59
CA LYS A 94 -7.10 -1.00 -9.30
C LYS A 94 -7.75 0.03 -8.36
N SER A 95 -8.43 -0.48 -7.33
CA SER A 95 -8.92 0.34 -6.22
C SER A 95 -7.84 0.50 -5.14
N ALA A 96 -7.91 1.59 -4.39
CA ALA A 96 -7.05 1.78 -3.24
C ALA A 96 -7.30 0.68 -2.20
N LEU A 97 -6.21 0.21 -1.58
CA LEU A 97 -6.30 -0.70 -0.45
C LEU A 97 -6.89 0.01 0.76
N THR A 98 -7.78 -0.70 1.43
CA THR A 98 -8.29 -0.33 2.76
C THR A 98 -7.87 -1.39 3.78
N PHE A 99 -8.06 -1.11 5.05
CA PHE A 99 -7.86 -2.07 6.12
C PHE A 99 -8.93 -1.87 7.19
N SER A 100 -9.11 -2.86 8.01
CA SER A 100 -9.98 -2.83 9.19
C SER A 100 -9.25 -3.41 10.38
N VAL A 101 -9.76 -3.15 11.58
CA VAL A 101 -9.28 -3.72 12.83
C VAL A 101 -10.39 -4.53 13.49
N ASP A 102 -10.01 -5.51 14.29
CA ASP A 102 -10.94 -6.42 14.96
C ASP A 102 -11.86 -5.73 15.97
N ASN A 103 -11.33 -4.73 16.72
CA ASN A 103 -12.09 -3.97 17.69
C ASN A 103 -11.47 -2.59 17.93
N ASN A 104 -12.29 -1.54 17.80
CA ASN A 104 -11.90 -0.16 18.00
C ASN A 104 -12.03 0.33 19.46
N ILE A 105 -12.67 -0.41 20.35
CA ILE A 105 -12.88 -0.05 21.75
C ILE A 105 -12.36 -1.18 22.64
N ARG A 106 -11.45 -0.88 23.54
CA ARG A 106 -10.82 -1.85 24.43
C ARG A 106 -10.79 -1.34 25.86
N ASP A 107 -11.27 -2.17 26.77
CA ASP A 107 -11.36 -1.87 28.19
C ASP A 107 -10.56 -2.90 29.00
N TYR A 108 -9.71 -2.40 29.90
CA TYR A 108 -8.85 -3.21 30.75
C TYR A 108 -9.01 -2.85 32.22
N ASN A 109 -8.90 -3.87 33.07
CA ASN A 109 -8.73 -3.70 34.51
C ASN A 109 -7.37 -4.30 34.89
N ILE A 110 -6.43 -3.46 35.32
CA ILE A 110 -5.06 -3.86 35.60
C ILE A 110 -4.78 -3.74 37.09
N ASP A 111 -4.32 -4.84 37.68
CA ASP A 111 -4.03 -4.97 39.09
C ASP A 111 -2.57 -5.42 39.31
N GLY A 112 -1.63 -4.50 39.06
CA GLY A 112 -0.23 -4.65 39.45
C GLY A 112 0.59 -5.58 38.55
N ALA A 113 0.15 -5.84 37.32
CA ALA A 113 0.92 -6.58 36.33
C ALA A 113 0.71 -6.01 34.91
N ASN A 114 1.76 -6.06 34.08
CA ASN A 114 1.66 -5.68 32.68
C ASN A 114 0.66 -6.57 31.94
N GLU A 115 -0.18 -5.95 31.14
CA GLU A 115 -1.11 -6.66 30.25
C GLU A 115 -0.54 -6.68 28.82
N LYS A 116 -0.73 -7.80 28.12
CA LYS A 116 -0.36 -7.96 26.72
C LYS A 116 -1.60 -8.25 25.91
N ASP A 117 -1.72 -7.55 24.81
CA ASP A 117 -2.81 -7.76 23.85
C ASP A 117 -2.34 -7.46 22.43
N SER A 118 -3.18 -7.73 21.45
CA SER A 118 -2.91 -7.48 20.06
C SER A 118 -4.11 -6.88 19.33
N ILE A 119 -3.86 -6.13 18.28
CA ILE A 119 -4.84 -5.64 17.33
C ILE A 119 -4.68 -6.46 16.06
N ILE A 120 -5.74 -7.13 15.64
CA ILE A 120 -5.77 -7.82 14.36
C ILE A 120 -6.12 -6.82 13.27
N ILE A 121 -5.19 -6.60 12.35
CA ILE A 121 -5.35 -5.72 11.19
C ILE A 121 -5.56 -6.59 9.97
N GLU A 122 -6.66 -6.38 9.25
CA GLU A 122 -6.99 -7.09 8.02
C GLU A 122 -7.01 -6.11 6.85
N LYS A 123 -6.15 -6.34 5.84
CA LYS A 123 -6.16 -5.54 4.61
C LYS A 123 -7.18 -6.08 3.61
N ASN A 124 -7.81 -5.17 2.90
CA ASN A 124 -8.86 -5.44 1.93
C ASN A 124 -8.34 -5.20 0.51
N GLY A 125 -8.03 -6.27 -0.21
CA GLY A 125 -7.53 -6.21 -1.58
C GLY A 125 -6.04 -6.56 -1.70
N TRP A 126 -5.53 -6.45 -2.92
CA TRP A 126 -4.16 -6.81 -3.27
C TRP A 126 -3.30 -5.57 -3.51
N GLY A 127 -1.99 -5.72 -3.36
CA GLY A 127 -1.00 -4.70 -3.66
C GLY A 127 -0.23 -4.22 -2.44
N TYR A 128 0.42 -3.08 -2.56
CA TYR A 128 1.26 -2.52 -1.51
C TYR A 128 0.44 -1.61 -0.58
N ILE A 129 0.58 -1.83 0.72
CA ILE A 129 0.08 -0.93 1.77
C ILE A 129 1.21 -0.61 2.74
N LYS A 130 1.24 0.62 3.21
CA LYS A 130 2.07 1.08 4.32
C LYS A 130 1.15 1.68 5.37
N LEU A 131 1.29 1.23 6.60
CA LEU A 131 0.55 1.72 7.76
C LEU A 131 1.52 2.39 8.72
N ASP A 132 1.19 3.61 9.12
CA ASP A 132 1.83 4.31 10.21
C ASP A 132 1.01 4.09 11.49
N VAL A 133 1.69 3.66 12.56
CA VAL A 133 1.08 3.39 13.87
C VAL A 133 1.60 4.38 14.88
N GLN A 134 0.70 5.10 15.53
CA GLN A 134 1.03 6.12 16.52
C GLN A 134 0.24 5.92 17.82
N CYS A 135 0.91 6.16 18.94
CA CYS A 135 0.29 6.24 20.24
C CYS A 135 1.11 7.17 21.12
N GLU A 136 0.48 8.18 21.68
CA GLU A 136 1.16 9.17 22.58
C GLU A 136 1.20 8.73 24.04
N ALA A 137 0.38 7.74 24.42
CA ALA A 137 0.31 7.29 25.80
C ALA A 137 1.57 6.52 26.21
N PRO A 138 2.31 6.97 27.24
CA PRO A 138 3.60 6.39 27.60
C PRO A 138 3.49 4.97 28.17
N PHE A 139 2.31 4.60 28.65
CA PHE A 139 2.02 3.26 29.19
C PHE A 139 1.68 2.23 28.11
N ILE A 140 1.50 2.63 26.85
CA ILE A 140 1.32 1.71 25.72
C ILE A 140 2.67 1.52 25.03
N LYS A 141 3.18 0.29 25.00
CA LYS A 141 4.46 -0.06 24.38
C LYS A 141 4.21 -0.91 23.15
N MET A 142 4.65 -0.44 22.01
CA MET A 142 4.58 -1.15 20.72
C MET A 142 5.98 -1.34 20.15
N LYS A 143 6.19 -2.45 19.43
CA LYS A 143 7.51 -2.75 18.83
C LYS A 143 7.75 -2.00 17.52
N ARG A 144 6.70 -1.64 16.80
CA ARG A 144 6.77 -1.04 15.47
C ARG A 144 5.84 0.15 15.32
N GLY A 145 6.33 1.18 14.65
CA GLY A 145 5.54 2.34 14.21
C GLY A 145 5.18 2.30 12.72
N ILE A 146 5.75 1.36 11.95
CA ILE A 146 5.50 1.21 10.52
C ILE A 146 5.29 -0.28 10.22
N ILE A 147 4.22 -0.57 9.47
CA ILE A 147 3.85 -1.90 8.98
C ILE A 147 3.68 -1.80 7.46
N THR A 148 4.24 -2.74 6.72
CA THR A 148 4.09 -2.80 5.26
C THR A 148 3.45 -4.12 4.83
N SER A 149 3.08 -4.22 3.55
CA SER A 149 2.51 -5.45 2.97
C SER A 149 3.34 -6.68 3.24
N ASP A 150 4.68 -6.55 3.37
CA ASP A 150 5.59 -7.66 3.59
C ASP A 150 5.52 -8.22 5.02
N ASP A 151 4.92 -7.48 5.96
CA ASP A 151 4.70 -7.92 7.34
C ASP A 151 3.43 -8.75 7.50
N PHE A 152 2.50 -8.69 6.53
CA PHE A 152 1.25 -9.43 6.57
C PHE A 152 1.45 -10.91 6.24
N ILE A 153 0.73 -11.76 6.94
CA ILE A 153 0.59 -13.19 6.61
C ILE A 153 -0.77 -13.35 5.91
N GLY A 154 -0.75 -13.53 4.60
CA GLY A 154 -1.96 -13.39 3.80
C GLY A 154 -2.47 -11.95 3.86
N ASP A 155 -3.69 -11.77 4.33
CA ASP A 155 -4.31 -10.45 4.48
C ASP A 155 -4.31 -9.92 5.91
N VAL A 156 -3.66 -10.61 6.85
CA VAL A 156 -3.72 -10.35 8.29
C VAL A 156 -2.35 -9.98 8.85
N TYR A 157 -2.32 -8.97 9.71
CA TYR A 157 -1.20 -8.62 10.58
C TYR A 157 -1.67 -8.49 12.03
N GLU A 158 -0.89 -9.04 12.95
CA GLU A 158 -1.12 -8.95 14.40
C GLU A 158 -0.16 -7.91 15.00
N LEU A 159 -0.73 -6.79 15.45
CA LEU A 159 0.00 -5.71 16.10
C LEU A 159 -0.02 -5.90 17.61
N ASP A 160 1.06 -6.46 18.14
CA ASP A 160 1.24 -6.64 19.57
C ASP A 160 1.51 -5.32 20.29
N TYR A 161 0.92 -5.14 21.47
CA TYR A 161 1.26 -4.09 22.40
C TYR A 161 1.22 -4.57 23.85
N ILE A 162 1.87 -3.81 24.71
CA ILE A 162 1.96 -4.07 26.15
C ILE A 162 1.48 -2.82 26.87
N ILE A 163 0.62 -3.01 27.84
CA ILE A 163 0.24 -1.98 28.81
C ILE A 163 1.19 -2.11 30.02
N ASP A 164 1.99 -1.05 30.24
CA ASP A 164 2.95 -0.98 31.34
C ASP A 164 2.24 -0.46 32.61
N ASP A 165 1.96 -1.37 33.55
CA ASP A 165 1.22 -1.07 34.78
C ASP A 165 1.90 0.00 35.65
N LYS A 166 3.24 0.08 35.59
CA LYS A 166 4.02 1.04 36.38
C LYS A 166 3.83 2.49 35.95
N LEU A 167 3.32 2.71 34.75
CA LEU A 167 3.07 4.03 34.19
C LEU A 167 1.60 4.44 34.27
N LEU A 168 0.73 3.58 34.84
CA LEU A 168 -0.66 3.89 35.09
C LEU A 168 -0.83 4.66 36.40
N HIS A 169 -1.80 5.56 36.44
CA HIS A 169 -2.31 6.13 37.68
C HIS A 169 -3.57 5.40 38.13
N GLY A 170 -3.94 5.56 39.40
CA GLY A 170 -5.21 5.02 39.93
C GLY A 170 -6.42 5.60 39.21
N GLY A 171 -7.44 4.78 38.97
CA GLY A 171 -8.60 5.12 38.19
C GLY A 171 -8.41 4.96 36.69
N ASN A 172 -9.20 5.67 35.88
CA ASN A 172 -9.21 5.50 34.45
C ASN A 172 -8.03 6.22 33.77
N ASN A 173 -7.28 5.48 32.97
CA ASN A 173 -6.27 5.94 32.03
C ASN A 173 -6.78 5.76 30.62
N TYR A 174 -6.54 6.72 29.74
CA TYR A 174 -7.03 6.71 28.35
C TYR A 174 -5.89 6.75 27.36
N ALA A 175 -5.98 5.96 26.30
CA ALA A 175 -5.04 5.95 25.20
C ALA A 175 -5.76 5.79 23.88
N TYR A 176 -5.12 6.28 22.82
CA TYR A 176 -5.55 6.09 21.45
C TYR A 176 -4.38 5.51 20.66
N ILE A 177 -4.60 4.37 19.99
CA ILE A 177 -3.71 3.87 18.97
C ILE A 177 -4.30 4.26 17.62
N ILE A 178 -3.54 5.02 16.85
CA ILE A 178 -3.95 5.52 15.54
C ILE A 178 -3.18 4.75 14.49
N ILE A 179 -3.88 4.08 13.59
CA ILE A 179 -3.31 3.34 12.47
C ILE A 179 -3.77 4.04 11.20
N SER A 180 -2.83 4.50 10.38
CA SER A 180 -3.13 5.31 9.19
C SER A 180 -2.46 4.72 7.95
N SER A 181 -3.20 4.63 6.86
CA SER A 181 -2.68 4.50 5.50
C SER A 181 -2.77 5.84 4.77
N TYR A 182 -2.36 5.88 3.51
CA TYR A 182 -2.51 7.07 2.66
C TYR A 182 -3.96 7.59 2.58
N SER A 183 -4.96 6.69 2.56
CA SER A 183 -6.37 7.01 2.28
C SER A 183 -7.34 6.64 3.40
N HIS A 184 -6.88 5.96 4.45
CA HIS A 184 -7.76 5.44 5.49
C HIS A 184 -7.08 5.45 6.86
N GLN A 185 -7.86 5.65 7.92
CA GLN A 185 -7.40 5.68 9.29
C GLN A 185 -8.37 4.92 10.19
N GLU A 186 -7.81 4.13 11.09
CA GLU A 186 -8.52 3.50 12.21
C GLU A 186 -7.99 4.07 13.53
N VAL A 187 -8.89 4.30 14.47
CA VAL A 187 -8.57 4.75 15.83
C VAL A 187 -9.06 3.71 16.81
N ILE A 188 -8.17 3.21 17.64
CA ILE A 188 -8.47 2.26 18.70
C ILE A 188 -8.45 3.04 20.02
N GLU A 189 -9.60 3.11 20.68
CA GLU A 189 -9.78 3.73 21.98
C GLU A 189 -9.52 2.70 23.08
N ILE A 190 -8.62 3.01 24.01
CA ILE A 190 -8.23 2.15 25.11
C ILE A 190 -8.55 2.85 26.43
N THR A 191 -9.36 2.22 27.26
CA THR A 191 -9.63 2.63 28.63
C THR A 191 -9.04 1.61 29.58
N ILE A 192 -8.22 2.05 30.52
CA ILE A 192 -7.55 1.19 31.50
C ILE A 192 -7.89 1.68 32.89
N ASN A 193 -8.56 0.85 33.67
CA ASN A 193 -8.76 1.09 35.10
C ASN A 193 -7.55 0.52 35.85
N GLY A 194 -6.69 1.43 36.33
CA GLY A 194 -5.52 1.11 37.14
C GLY A 194 -5.90 1.01 38.63
N LYS A 195 -5.14 0.21 39.38
CA LYS A 195 -5.32 0.07 40.82
C LYS A 195 -5.09 1.39 41.55
N GLU A 196 -6.00 1.76 42.43
CA GLU A 196 -5.75 2.85 43.37
C GLU A 196 -4.64 2.42 44.35
N ILE A 197 -3.57 3.22 44.42
CA ILE A 197 -2.57 3.05 45.46
C ILE A 197 -3.21 3.58 46.76
N VAL A 198 -3.75 2.69 47.56
CA VAL A 198 -4.17 3.02 48.94
C VAL A 198 -2.87 3.27 49.71
N ASN A 199 -2.50 4.53 49.87
CA ASN A 199 -1.48 4.92 50.82
C ASN A 199 -2.07 4.66 52.21
N ASP A 200 -1.76 3.52 52.80
CA ASP A 200 -2.00 3.24 54.19
C ASP A 200 -1.09 4.16 55.03
N SER A 201 -1.59 5.39 55.25
CA SER A 201 -0.96 6.33 56.19
C SER A 201 -1.47 5.94 57.58
N GLY A 202 -0.79 4.95 58.18
CA GLY A 202 -0.91 4.66 59.60
C GLY A 202 0.11 5.44 60.40
#